data_70087daff3803df1f65de0c760c19b9f
#
_entry.id   70087daff3803df1f65de0c760c19b9f
#
_cell.length_a   1.000
_cell.length_b   1.000
_cell.length_c   1.000
_cell.angle_alpha   90.00
_cell.angle_beta   90.00
_cell.angle_gamma   90.00
#
_symmetry.space_group_name_H-M   'P 1'
#
loop_
_entity.id
_entity.type
_entity.pdbx_description
1 polymer ?
#
loop_
_entity_poly.entity_id
_entity_poly.type
_entity_poly.pdbx_seq_one_letter_code
_entity_poly.pdbx_strand_id
1 'polypeptide(L)'
;MINAFGRRMKNMLTIMLAIMMISICQHASADGKKVAESPAVTLLESRRDMKGIKDMKLEGFMLKMAKGAMKKSPVVAISDNLDRMYIFAIEDASEMDEVHFRADAEKVLAGYTKVAEVVEDHATTILYINGQVGDTFNEMIMYVTRPGTSMMIFQGEFTTDHLVKMNEISERQRKERKTTKR
;
A
#
# COMPACT_ATOMS: atom_id res chain seq x y z
N MET A 1 -2.66 17.16 -27.87
CA MET A 1 -3.50 16.95 -26.67
C MET A 1 -3.87 15.48 -26.36
N ILE A 2 -3.36 14.47 -27.09
CA ILE A 2 -3.79 13.05 -26.96
C ILE A 2 -2.91 12.23 -25.99
N ASN A 3 -1.73 12.73 -25.60
CA ASN A 3 -0.76 11.96 -24.80
C ASN A 3 -0.92 12.02 -23.27
N ALA A 4 -1.76 12.91 -22.73
CA ALA A 4 -1.99 13.00 -21.29
C ALA A 4 -3.00 11.93 -20.79
N PHE A 5 -3.96 11.56 -21.64
CA PHE A 5 -4.99 10.57 -21.33
C PHE A 5 -4.41 9.14 -21.24
N GLY A 6 -3.47 8.80 -22.12
CA GLY A 6 -2.83 7.48 -22.14
C GLY A 6 -1.89 7.21 -20.94
N ARG A 7 -1.34 8.26 -20.34
CA ARG A 7 -0.49 8.15 -19.14
C ARG A 7 -1.29 7.93 -17.87
N ARG A 8 -2.43 8.59 -17.73
CA ARG A 8 -3.36 8.37 -16.60
C ARG A 8 -3.88 6.93 -16.58
N MET A 9 -4.15 6.37 -17.75
CA MET A 9 -4.63 5.00 -17.89
C MET A 9 -3.59 3.93 -17.50
N LYS A 10 -2.28 4.16 -17.72
CA LYS A 10 -1.23 3.18 -17.35
C LYS A 10 -0.90 3.16 -15.86
N ASN A 11 -0.94 4.31 -15.18
CA ASN A 11 -0.75 4.36 -13.72
C ASN A 11 -1.99 3.84 -12.98
N MET A 12 -3.19 4.17 -13.46
CA MET A 12 -4.42 3.53 -13.02
C MET A 12 -4.42 2.02 -13.28
N LEU A 13 -3.85 1.55 -14.38
CA LEU A 13 -3.80 0.13 -14.68
C LEU A 13 -2.92 -0.65 -13.71
N THR A 14 -1.84 -0.06 -13.18
CA THR A 14 -0.99 -0.71 -12.16
C THR A 14 -1.70 -0.73 -10.80
N ILE A 15 -2.44 0.31 -10.47
CA ILE A 15 -3.31 0.38 -9.28
C ILE A 15 -4.55 -0.50 -9.50
N MET A 16 -5.16 -0.46 -10.69
CA MET A 16 -6.30 -1.32 -11.04
C MET A 16 -5.94 -2.81 -11.11
N LEU A 17 -4.71 -3.18 -11.48
CA LEU A 17 -4.31 -4.60 -11.44
C LEU A 17 -4.22 -5.12 -9.99
N ALA A 18 -3.83 -4.26 -9.05
CA ALA A 18 -3.96 -4.55 -7.61
C ALA A 18 -5.43 -4.63 -7.19
N ILE A 19 -6.30 -3.79 -7.77
CA ILE A 19 -7.73 -3.68 -7.45
C ILE A 19 -8.56 -4.73 -8.19
N MET A 20 -8.18 -5.15 -9.40
CA MET A 20 -8.92 -6.16 -10.19
C MET A 20 -8.86 -7.57 -9.56
N MET A 21 -7.88 -7.84 -8.67
CA MET A 21 -7.89 -9.04 -7.84
C MET A 21 -8.93 -8.99 -6.71
N ILE A 22 -9.52 -7.82 -6.42
CA ILE A 22 -10.54 -7.63 -5.39
C ILE A 22 -11.87 -8.32 -5.74
N SER A 23 -12.21 -8.43 -7.01
CA SER A 23 -13.53 -8.94 -7.43
C SER A 23 -13.71 -10.47 -7.30
N ILE A 24 -12.67 -11.23 -6.96
CA ILE A 24 -12.72 -12.71 -7.01
C ILE A 24 -12.82 -13.36 -5.62
N CYS A 25 -12.57 -12.65 -4.52
CA CYS A 25 -12.43 -13.27 -3.20
C CYS A 25 -13.29 -12.66 -2.09
N GLN A 26 -14.60 -12.87 -2.17
CA GLN A 26 -15.45 -12.86 -0.98
C GLN A 26 -15.51 -14.29 -0.43
N HIS A 27 -15.15 -14.47 0.83
CA HIS A 27 -15.20 -15.68 1.67
C HIS A 27 -13.95 -16.58 1.70
N ALA A 28 -13.10 -16.34 2.68
CA ALA A 28 -12.45 -17.39 3.46
C ALA A 28 -11.83 -16.78 4.74
N SER A 29 -12.48 -17.00 5.88
CA SER A 29 -11.86 -16.80 7.20
C SER A 29 -10.97 -17.99 7.50
N ALA A 30 -9.72 -17.79 7.87
CA ALA A 30 -8.87 -18.82 8.46
C ALA A 30 -8.10 -18.23 9.64
N ASP A 31 -8.16 -18.95 10.74
CA ASP A 31 -7.52 -18.70 12.05
C ASP A 31 -6.05 -18.30 11.93
N GLY A 32 -5.74 -17.08 12.31
CA GLY A 32 -4.38 -16.57 12.43
C GLY A 32 -4.13 -16.02 13.83
N LYS A 33 -2.95 -16.30 14.38
CA LYS A 33 -2.42 -15.76 15.63
C LYS A 33 -2.89 -14.33 15.83
N LYS A 34 -3.59 -14.01 16.93
CA LYS A 34 -3.99 -12.65 17.30
C LYS A 34 -2.74 -11.79 17.51
N VAL A 35 -2.26 -11.15 16.46
CA VAL A 35 -1.37 -10.01 16.59
C VAL A 35 -2.25 -8.85 17.05
N ALA A 36 -1.82 -8.11 18.07
CA ALA A 36 -2.55 -6.91 18.49
C ALA A 36 -2.77 -6.01 17.28
N GLU A 37 -4.01 -5.61 17.03
CA GLU A 37 -4.33 -4.75 15.92
C GLU A 37 -3.62 -3.42 16.09
N SER A 38 -2.91 -3.00 15.06
CA SER A 38 -2.21 -1.73 15.06
C SER A 38 -3.20 -0.56 14.97
N PRO A 39 -2.82 0.65 15.42
CA PRO A 39 -3.66 1.83 15.26
C PRO A 39 -4.05 2.09 13.80
N ALA A 40 -3.17 1.78 12.85
CA ALA A 40 -3.44 1.96 11.43
C ALA A 40 -4.48 0.95 10.92
N VAL A 41 -4.38 -0.32 11.33
CA VAL A 41 -5.40 -1.33 11.01
C VAL A 41 -6.74 -0.97 11.63
N THR A 42 -6.76 -0.56 12.90
CA THR A 42 -7.99 -0.10 13.59
C THR A 42 -8.66 1.05 12.84
N LEU A 43 -7.89 2.01 12.35
CA LEU A 43 -8.41 3.09 11.51
C LEU A 43 -9.10 2.54 10.25
N LEU A 44 -8.44 1.65 9.49
CA LEU A 44 -9.01 1.09 8.27
C LEU A 44 -10.29 0.30 8.54
N GLU A 45 -10.29 -0.53 9.59
CA GLU A 45 -11.47 -1.31 9.97
C GLU A 45 -12.64 -0.43 10.41
N SER A 46 -12.39 0.68 11.10
CA SER A 46 -13.43 1.63 11.49
C SER A 46 -14.09 2.36 10.31
N ARG A 47 -13.45 2.35 9.15
CA ARG A 47 -13.89 3.04 7.94
C ARG A 47 -14.37 2.09 6.83
N ARG A 48 -14.37 0.80 7.09
CA ARG A 48 -14.68 -0.26 6.12
C ARG A 48 -16.04 -0.10 5.46
N ASP A 49 -17.05 0.31 6.23
CA ASP A 49 -18.42 0.43 5.76
C ASP A 49 -18.75 1.78 5.10
N MET A 50 -17.75 2.67 4.96
CA MET A 50 -17.95 3.95 4.28
C MET A 50 -18.19 3.73 2.77
N LYS A 51 -19.15 4.48 2.22
CA LYS A 51 -19.44 4.45 0.79
C LYS A 51 -18.22 4.92 -0.02
N GLY A 52 -17.95 4.24 -1.12
CA GLY A 52 -16.86 4.61 -2.03
C GLY A 52 -15.48 4.12 -1.60
N ILE A 53 -15.42 3.26 -0.57
CA ILE A 53 -14.19 2.61 -0.13
C ILE A 53 -14.07 1.23 -0.75
N LYS A 54 -12.85 0.89 -1.12
CA LYS A 54 -12.44 -0.47 -1.44
C LYS A 54 -11.39 -0.91 -0.43
N ASP A 55 -11.69 -1.98 0.29
CA ASP A 55 -10.77 -2.60 1.22
C ASP A 55 -10.49 -4.06 0.85
N MET A 56 -9.30 -4.51 1.15
CA MET A 56 -8.90 -5.90 1.02
C MET A 56 -7.93 -6.27 2.12
N LYS A 57 -8.17 -7.42 2.76
CA LYS A 57 -7.24 -8.07 3.67
C LYS A 57 -6.71 -9.33 3.02
N LEU A 58 -5.39 -9.45 2.94
CA LEU A 58 -4.70 -10.62 2.41
C LEU A 58 -3.91 -11.29 3.53
N GLU A 59 -4.21 -12.55 3.79
CA GLU A 59 -3.50 -13.39 4.75
C GLU A 59 -3.53 -14.87 4.30
N GLY A 60 -2.69 -15.71 4.88
CA GLY A 60 -2.66 -17.14 4.63
C GLY A 60 -2.54 -17.50 3.14
N PHE A 61 -3.46 -18.32 2.63
CA PHE A 61 -3.45 -18.78 1.23
C PHE A 61 -3.61 -17.62 0.23
N MET A 62 -4.46 -16.64 0.52
CA MET A 62 -4.68 -15.48 -0.34
C MET A 62 -3.40 -14.67 -0.53
N LEU A 63 -2.66 -14.45 0.56
CA LEU A 63 -1.38 -13.76 0.51
C LEU A 63 -0.35 -14.56 -0.31
N LYS A 64 -0.32 -15.89 -0.18
CA LYS A 64 0.57 -16.75 -0.98
C LYS A 64 0.31 -16.61 -2.47
N MET A 65 -0.95 -16.56 -2.88
CA MET A 65 -1.31 -16.31 -4.29
C MET A 65 -0.89 -14.90 -4.73
N ALA A 66 -1.14 -13.89 -3.90
CA ALA A 66 -0.78 -12.50 -4.19
C ALA A 66 0.75 -12.30 -4.32
N LYS A 67 1.58 -13.03 -3.55
CA LYS A 67 3.05 -13.00 -3.65
C LYS A 67 3.52 -13.30 -5.09
N GLY A 68 2.84 -14.20 -5.80
CA GLY A 68 3.11 -14.49 -7.21
C GLY A 68 2.97 -13.27 -8.13
N ALA A 69 1.94 -12.45 -7.90
CA ALA A 69 1.69 -11.22 -8.64
C ALA A 69 2.65 -10.08 -8.24
N MET A 70 3.15 -10.08 -7.01
CA MET A 70 4.06 -9.06 -6.49
C MET A 70 5.49 -9.14 -7.04
N LYS A 71 5.87 -10.22 -7.77
CA LYS A 71 7.22 -10.45 -8.30
C LYS A 71 7.79 -9.27 -9.11
N LYS A 72 6.93 -8.47 -9.70
CA LYS A 72 7.32 -7.27 -10.47
C LYS A 72 7.15 -5.97 -9.69
N SER A 73 6.92 -6.02 -8.40
CA SER A 73 6.73 -4.86 -7.51
C SER A 73 7.90 -4.76 -6.52
N PRO A 74 8.27 -3.56 -6.03
CA PRO A 74 9.20 -3.40 -4.94
C PRO A 74 8.83 -4.22 -3.68
N VAL A 75 7.55 -4.48 -3.47
CA VAL A 75 7.03 -5.32 -2.37
C VAL A 75 7.58 -6.74 -2.39
N VAL A 76 8.13 -7.22 -3.52
CA VAL A 76 8.80 -8.53 -3.58
C VAL A 76 9.94 -8.64 -2.57
N ALA A 77 10.61 -7.55 -2.25
CA ALA A 77 11.73 -7.53 -1.29
C ALA A 77 11.32 -7.94 0.13
N ILE A 78 10.03 -7.78 0.48
CA ILE A 78 9.47 -8.12 1.79
C ILE A 78 8.53 -9.32 1.75
N SER A 79 8.27 -9.87 0.56
CA SER A 79 7.20 -10.86 0.37
C SER A 79 7.36 -12.11 1.24
N ASP A 80 8.59 -12.56 1.50
CA ASP A 80 8.86 -13.77 2.28
C ASP A 80 8.60 -13.55 3.78
N ASN A 81 8.76 -12.33 4.24
CA ASN A 81 8.55 -11.91 5.63
C ASN A 81 7.15 -11.34 5.90
N LEU A 82 6.30 -11.33 4.88
CA LEU A 82 4.97 -10.75 4.96
C LEU A 82 3.95 -11.78 5.45
N ASP A 83 3.30 -11.49 6.58
CA ASP A 83 2.26 -12.30 7.21
C ASP A 83 0.86 -11.86 6.83
N ARG A 84 0.66 -10.54 6.73
CA ARG A 84 -0.62 -9.90 6.37
C ARG A 84 -0.41 -8.65 5.55
N MET A 85 -1.41 -8.33 4.73
CA MET A 85 -1.46 -7.09 3.98
C MET A 85 -2.88 -6.56 3.98
N TYR A 86 -3.03 -5.28 4.27
CA TYR A 86 -4.28 -4.55 4.13
C TYR A 86 -4.13 -3.54 3.00
N ILE A 87 -5.12 -3.47 2.14
CA ILE A 87 -5.21 -2.49 1.06
C ILE A 87 -6.49 -1.72 1.27
N PHE A 88 -6.41 -0.41 1.26
CA PHE A 88 -7.52 0.48 1.43
C PHE A 88 -7.40 1.61 0.40
N ALA A 89 -8.46 1.86 -0.33
CA ALA A 89 -8.50 2.92 -1.33
C ALA A 89 -9.84 3.64 -1.28
N ILE A 90 -9.79 4.96 -1.38
CA ILE A 90 -10.95 5.81 -1.53
C ILE A 90 -11.09 6.14 -3.01
N GLU A 91 -12.16 5.66 -3.66
CA GLU A 91 -12.37 5.87 -5.09
C GLU A 91 -13.56 6.81 -5.38
N ASP A 92 -14.68 6.58 -4.73
CA ASP A 92 -15.94 7.28 -4.99
C ASP A 92 -16.59 7.83 -3.71
N ALA A 93 -15.78 8.14 -2.69
CA ALA A 93 -16.27 8.78 -1.46
C ALA A 93 -16.55 10.27 -1.69
N SER A 94 -17.33 10.89 -0.81
CA SER A 94 -17.48 12.33 -0.82
C SER A 94 -16.14 13.01 -0.48
N GLU A 95 -15.95 14.23 -1.00
CA GLU A 95 -14.75 15.03 -0.68
C GLU A 95 -14.58 15.23 0.84
N MET A 96 -15.69 15.41 1.55
CA MET A 96 -15.69 15.54 3.01
C MET A 96 -15.20 14.27 3.71
N ASP A 97 -15.65 13.10 3.27
CA ASP A 97 -15.21 11.81 3.84
C ASP A 97 -13.73 11.56 3.59
N GLU A 98 -13.22 11.91 2.41
CA GLU A 98 -11.80 11.81 2.09
C GLU A 98 -10.96 12.76 2.97
N VAL A 99 -11.43 13.99 3.19
CA VAL A 99 -10.75 14.97 4.07
C VAL A 99 -10.71 14.45 5.51
N HIS A 100 -11.83 13.92 6.02
CA HIS A 100 -11.87 13.35 7.37
C HIS A 100 -10.95 12.14 7.51
N PHE A 101 -10.96 11.24 6.52
CA PHE A 101 -10.04 10.08 6.54
C PHE A 101 -8.59 10.52 6.56
N ARG A 102 -8.19 11.51 5.73
CA ARG A 102 -6.82 12.03 5.71
C ARG A 102 -6.42 12.59 7.07
N ALA A 103 -7.29 13.40 7.69
CA ALA A 103 -7.02 13.96 9.00
C ALA A 103 -6.83 12.89 10.08
N ASP A 104 -7.62 11.82 10.06
CA ASP A 104 -7.48 10.71 10.99
C ASP A 104 -6.24 9.86 10.68
N ALA A 105 -5.93 9.63 9.41
CA ALA A 105 -4.71 8.95 8.99
C ALA A 105 -3.46 9.70 9.44
N GLU A 106 -3.42 11.02 9.29
CA GLU A 106 -2.30 11.85 9.74
C GLU A 106 -2.07 11.77 11.26
N LYS A 107 -3.17 11.76 12.05
CA LYS A 107 -3.08 11.58 13.52
C LYS A 107 -2.48 10.22 13.87
N VAL A 108 -2.93 9.15 13.21
CA VAL A 108 -2.41 7.80 13.45
C VAL A 108 -0.96 7.69 13.00
N LEU A 109 -0.64 8.19 11.80
CA LEU A 109 0.71 8.13 11.23
C LEU A 109 1.73 9.00 11.97
N ALA A 110 1.29 9.98 12.76
CA ALA A 110 2.18 10.73 13.66
C ALA A 110 2.89 9.85 14.70
N GLY A 111 2.35 8.66 14.99
CA GLY A 111 2.98 7.66 15.86
C GLY A 111 4.00 6.74 15.16
N TYR A 112 4.21 6.91 13.85
CA TYR A 112 5.12 6.11 13.03
C TYR A 112 6.33 6.91 12.57
N THR A 113 7.42 6.22 12.28
CA THR A 113 8.62 6.85 11.71
C THR A 113 8.47 6.95 10.19
N LYS A 114 8.50 8.17 9.66
CA LYS A 114 8.54 8.41 8.21
C LYS A 114 9.93 8.08 7.68
N VAL A 115 10.03 7.15 6.74
CA VAL A 115 11.31 6.69 6.18
C VAL A 115 11.56 7.13 4.74
N ALA A 116 10.50 7.41 3.98
CA ALA A 116 10.63 7.89 2.61
C ALA A 116 9.40 8.71 2.19
N GLU A 117 9.62 9.63 1.24
CA GLU A 117 8.57 10.33 0.52
C GLU A 117 8.96 10.45 -0.94
N VAL A 118 8.07 10.04 -1.82
CA VAL A 118 8.25 10.10 -3.27
C VAL A 118 7.13 10.91 -3.88
N VAL A 119 7.48 11.96 -4.62
CA VAL A 119 6.52 12.78 -5.38
C VAL A 119 6.76 12.53 -6.86
N GLU A 120 5.78 11.96 -7.55
CA GLU A 120 5.83 11.67 -8.98
C GLU A 120 4.51 12.06 -9.65
N ASP A 121 4.58 12.84 -10.73
CA ASP A 121 3.42 13.15 -11.59
C ASP A 121 2.15 13.56 -10.79
N HIS A 122 2.30 14.35 -9.75
CA HIS A 122 1.25 14.79 -8.81
C HIS A 122 0.81 13.75 -7.77
N ALA A 123 1.39 12.56 -7.74
CA ALA A 123 1.19 11.58 -6.69
C ALA A 123 2.24 11.75 -5.58
N THR A 124 1.79 11.73 -4.33
CA THR A 124 2.70 11.69 -3.18
C THR A 124 2.51 10.36 -2.48
N THR A 125 3.58 9.58 -2.43
CA THR A 125 3.64 8.32 -1.70
C THR A 125 4.60 8.46 -0.53
N ILE A 126 4.12 8.15 0.66
CA ILE A 126 4.92 8.23 1.90
C ILE A 126 5.01 6.84 2.50
N LEU A 127 6.21 6.46 2.91
CA LEU A 127 6.48 5.20 3.59
C LEU A 127 6.75 5.46 5.07
N TYR A 128 6.03 4.74 5.92
CA TYR A 128 6.16 4.77 7.37
C TYR A 128 6.48 3.38 7.92
N ILE A 129 7.14 3.32 9.08
CA ILE A 129 7.37 2.08 9.84
C ILE A 129 6.99 2.28 11.31
N ASN A 130 6.60 1.21 11.98
CA ASN A 130 6.41 1.21 13.43
C ASN A 130 7.73 0.83 14.12
N GLY A 131 8.60 1.78 14.36
CA GLY A 131 9.92 1.55 14.95
C GLY A 131 10.94 2.58 14.50
N GLN A 132 12.21 2.32 14.75
CA GLN A 132 13.33 3.15 14.33
C GLN A 132 14.06 2.51 13.15
N VAL A 133 14.64 3.32 12.29
CA VAL A 133 15.54 2.83 11.24
C VAL A 133 16.78 2.24 11.90
N GLY A 134 17.12 1.00 11.55
CA GLY A 134 18.22 0.23 12.15
C GLY A 134 17.75 -0.95 12.99
N ASP A 135 16.52 -0.89 13.50
CA ASP A 135 15.90 -1.98 14.26
C ASP A 135 15.08 -2.92 13.36
N THR A 136 14.61 -4.02 13.95
CA THR A 136 13.51 -4.81 13.37
C THR A 136 12.18 -4.10 13.65
N PHE A 137 11.28 -4.14 12.70
CA PHE A 137 9.93 -3.60 12.83
C PHE A 137 8.92 -4.57 12.23
N ASN A 138 7.69 -4.54 12.72
CA ASN A 138 6.66 -5.51 12.34
C ASN A 138 5.53 -4.93 11.50
N GLU A 139 5.58 -3.64 11.22
CA GLU A 139 4.59 -2.99 10.37
C GLU A 139 5.21 -1.90 9.51
N MET A 140 4.79 -1.86 8.26
CA MET A 140 5.16 -0.85 7.28
C MET A 140 3.89 -0.35 6.60
N ILE A 141 3.79 0.97 6.42
CA ILE A 141 2.62 1.61 5.82
C ILE A 141 3.06 2.41 4.61
N MET A 142 2.46 2.13 3.47
CA MET A 142 2.55 2.95 2.28
C MET A 142 1.28 3.79 2.16
N TYR A 143 1.41 5.09 2.29
CA TYR A 143 0.31 6.05 2.24
C TYR A 143 0.42 6.93 1.00
N VAL A 144 -0.63 6.91 0.18
CA VAL A 144 -0.72 7.72 -1.05
C VAL A 144 -1.79 8.77 -0.85
N THR A 145 -1.44 10.05 -1.11
CA THR A 145 -2.33 11.19 -0.85
C THR A 145 -2.91 11.84 -2.09
N ARG A 146 -2.38 11.54 -3.28
CA ARG A 146 -2.83 12.07 -4.57
C ARG A 146 -2.52 11.06 -5.68
N PRO A 147 -3.34 10.94 -6.74
CA PRO A 147 -4.60 11.63 -7.07
C PRO A 147 -5.86 11.02 -6.42
N GLY A 148 -5.78 10.35 -5.39
CA GLY A 148 -6.78 9.75 -4.51
C GLY A 148 -6.07 9.30 -3.27
N THR A 149 -6.81 8.97 -2.23
CA THR A 149 -6.22 8.51 -0.98
C THR A 149 -6.21 6.99 -0.93
N SER A 150 -5.05 6.39 -0.69
CA SER A 150 -4.95 4.97 -0.43
C SER A 150 -3.91 4.67 0.64
N MET A 151 -4.12 3.59 1.36
CA MET A 151 -3.22 3.11 2.40
C MET A 151 -3.02 1.61 2.23
N MET A 152 -1.76 1.17 2.23
CA MET A 152 -1.40 -0.24 2.28
C MET A 152 -0.61 -0.49 3.54
N ILE A 153 -1.05 -1.45 4.34
CA ILE A 153 -0.37 -1.85 5.57
C ILE A 153 0.20 -3.24 5.35
N PHE A 154 1.48 -3.39 5.61
CA PHE A 154 2.21 -4.65 5.53
C PHE A 154 2.60 -5.06 6.95
N GLN A 155 2.18 -6.23 7.39
CA GLN A 155 2.55 -6.79 8.70
C GLN A 155 3.39 -8.04 8.53
N GLY A 156 4.46 -8.12 9.31
CA GLY A 156 5.44 -9.20 9.24
C GLY A 156 6.68 -8.87 10.05
N GLU A 157 7.80 -9.51 9.75
CA GLU A 157 9.08 -9.21 10.39
C GLU A 157 10.03 -8.57 9.38
N PHE A 158 10.30 -7.29 9.54
CA PHE A 158 11.08 -6.50 8.58
C PHE A 158 12.32 -5.90 9.22
N THR A 159 13.32 -5.62 8.38
CA THR A 159 14.58 -4.96 8.75
C THR A 159 14.86 -3.79 7.81
N THR A 160 15.83 -2.96 8.16
CA THR A 160 16.32 -1.89 7.29
C THR A 160 16.79 -2.40 5.93
N ASP A 161 17.37 -3.60 5.86
CA ASP A 161 17.81 -4.20 4.58
C ASP A 161 16.65 -4.44 3.62
N HIS A 162 15.46 -4.74 4.14
CA HIS A 162 14.24 -4.86 3.31
C HIS A 162 13.86 -3.52 2.68
N LEU A 163 13.99 -2.41 3.42
CA LEU A 163 13.74 -1.06 2.89
C LEU A 163 14.75 -0.69 1.81
N VAL A 164 16.03 -1.00 2.03
CA VAL A 164 17.09 -0.77 1.03
C VAL A 164 16.79 -1.52 -0.26
N LYS A 165 16.49 -2.83 -0.17
CA LYS A 165 16.13 -3.65 -1.34
C LYS A 165 14.89 -3.13 -2.07
N MET A 166 13.86 -2.72 -1.34
CA MET A 166 12.67 -2.10 -1.94
C MET A 166 13.01 -0.85 -2.73
N ASN A 167 13.86 0.01 -2.16
CA ASN A 167 14.31 1.23 -2.84
C ASN A 167 15.13 0.92 -4.10
N GLU A 168 16.06 -0.02 -4.04
CA GLU A 168 16.87 -0.45 -5.20
C GLU A 168 16.00 -0.97 -6.34
N ILE A 169 14.98 -1.79 -6.04
CA ILE A 169 14.04 -2.30 -7.04
C ILE A 169 13.23 -1.14 -7.64
N SER A 170 12.77 -0.22 -6.81
CA SER A 170 12.01 0.97 -7.25
C SER A 170 12.83 1.83 -8.21
N GLU A 171 14.10 2.12 -7.86
CA GLU A 171 15.02 2.91 -8.69
C GLU A 171 15.35 2.22 -10.02
N ARG A 172 15.53 0.90 -10.02
CA ARG A 172 15.75 0.11 -11.24
C ARG A 172 14.55 0.23 -12.18
N GLN A 173 13.35 0.01 -11.67
CA GLN A 173 12.12 0.13 -12.45
C GLN A 173 11.91 1.53 -12.99
N ARG A 174 12.28 2.54 -12.21
CA ARG A 174 12.20 3.95 -12.64
C ARG A 174 13.15 4.22 -13.82
N LYS A 175 14.37 3.69 -13.77
CA LYS A 175 15.34 3.80 -14.87
C LYS A 175 14.86 3.10 -16.15
N GLU A 176 14.36 1.87 -16.03
CA GLU A 176 13.81 1.09 -17.14
C GLU A 176 12.64 1.83 -17.84
N ARG A 177 11.72 2.39 -17.06
CA ARG A 177 10.61 3.19 -17.60
C ARG A 177 11.06 4.43 -18.39
N LYS A 178 12.14 5.09 -17.95
CA LYS A 178 12.70 6.25 -18.67
C LYS A 178 13.35 5.85 -19.99
N THR A 179 14.00 4.69 -20.04
CA THR A 179 14.67 4.19 -21.24
C THR A 179 13.68 3.73 -22.32
N THR A 180 12.55 3.13 -21.92
CA THR A 180 11.50 2.66 -22.84
C THR A 180 10.68 3.80 -23.47
N LYS A 181 10.81 5.03 -22.96
CA LYS A 181 10.10 6.22 -23.47
C LYS A 181 10.89 7.05 -24.49
N ARG A 182 12.11 6.64 -24.82
CA ARG A 182 12.93 7.22 -25.91
C ARG A 182 12.84 6.36 -27.16
#